data_266dae4f23125d3769f7c1a9c4ab33f1
#
_entry.id   266dae4f23125d3769f7c1a9c4ab33f1
#
_cell.length_a   1.000
_cell.length_b   1.000
_cell.length_c   1.000
_cell.angle_alpha   90.00
_cell.angle_beta   90.00
_cell.angle_gamma   90.00
#
_symmetry.space_group_name_H-M   'P 1'
#
loop_
_entity.id
_entity.type
_entity.pdbx_description
1 polymer ?
#
loop_
_entity_poly.entity_id
_entity_poly.type
_entity_poly.pdbx_seq_one_letter_code
_entity_poly.pdbx_strand_id
1 'polypeptide(L)'
;MDFKKEYDTIVIGAGPSGVKAALKCSKKGQKVLIIDSNQNSGGQIYRAPPKSYVKKNNKSLEENLIQIKFSEHLKKNNIDTAYNHTVWQVSPGFKINTFNEEGVIEWSAKNLIVATGTYEKIIPFEGWTTPG
;
A
#
# COMPACT_ATOMS: atom_id res chain seq x y z
N MET A 1 -4.80 22.38 10.57
CA MET A 1 -5.89 21.59 11.17
C MET A 1 -5.35 20.20 11.43
N ASP A 2 -5.16 19.87 12.70
CA ASP A 2 -4.61 18.57 13.11
C ASP A 2 -5.72 17.51 13.04
N PHE A 3 -5.85 16.86 11.92
CA PHE A 3 -6.65 15.63 11.85
C PHE A 3 -5.82 14.48 12.41
N LYS A 4 -5.76 14.39 13.73
CA LYS A 4 -5.18 13.24 14.42
C LYS A 4 -6.09 12.04 14.20
N LYS A 5 -5.79 11.23 13.19
CA LYS A 5 -6.55 10.01 12.91
C LYS A 5 -5.93 8.86 13.69
N GLU A 6 -6.70 8.33 14.64
CA GLU A 6 -6.26 7.23 15.52
C GLU A 6 -6.78 5.88 15.05
N TYR A 7 -5.88 4.90 15.05
CA TYR A 7 -6.15 3.52 14.67
C TYR A 7 -5.64 2.53 15.72
N ASP A 8 -6.22 1.34 15.78
CA ASP A 8 -5.65 0.26 16.59
C ASP A 8 -4.40 -0.29 15.91
N THR A 9 -4.44 -0.44 14.59
CA THR A 9 -3.30 -0.92 13.78
C THR A 9 -3.18 -0.12 12.50
N ILE A 10 -1.96 0.31 12.20
CA ILE A 10 -1.60 0.85 10.88
C ILE A 10 -0.67 -0.14 10.19
N VAL A 11 -0.94 -0.40 8.92
CA VAL A 11 -0.12 -1.25 8.04
C VAL A 11 0.50 -0.35 6.97
N ILE A 12 1.83 -0.34 6.88
CA ILE A 12 2.55 0.37 5.82
C ILE A 12 2.85 -0.62 4.70
N GLY A 13 2.25 -0.39 3.54
CA GLY A 13 2.34 -1.23 2.36
C GLY A 13 1.07 -2.03 2.09
N ALA A 14 0.48 -1.82 0.90
CA ALA A 14 -0.74 -2.48 0.42
C ALA A 14 -0.44 -3.64 -0.55
N GLY A 15 0.73 -4.24 -0.44
CA GLY A 15 1.07 -5.49 -1.13
C GLY A 15 0.30 -6.68 -0.55
N PRO A 16 0.46 -7.89 -1.12
CA PRO A 16 -0.27 -9.08 -0.67
C PRO A 16 -0.14 -9.36 0.83
N SER A 17 1.06 -9.19 1.40
CA SER A 17 1.32 -9.39 2.82
C SER A 17 0.62 -8.36 3.70
N GLY A 18 0.69 -7.07 3.32
CA GLY A 18 0.02 -5.98 4.04
C GLY A 18 -1.50 -6.12 4.04
N VAL A 19 -2.09 -6.43 2.88
CA VAL A 19 -3.53 -6.68 2.75
C VAL A 19 -3.96 -7.85 3.64
N LYS A 20 -3.22 -8.95 3.64
CA LYS A 20 -3.54 -10.11 4.50
C LYS A 20 -3.41 -9.81 5.98
N ALA A 21 -2.38 -9.06 6.37
CA ALA A 21 -2.20 -8.61 7.75
C ALA A 21 -3.36 -7.72 8.21
N ALA A 22 -3.73 -6.72 7.42
CA ALA A 22 -4.84 -5.82 7.69
C ALA A 22 -6.17 -6.57 7.85
N LEU A 23 -6.47 -7.49 6.93
CA LEU A 23 -7.67 -8.33 7.01
C LEU A 23 -7.71 -9.17 8.29
N LYS A 24 -6.56 -9.68 8.73
CA LYS A 24 -6.48 -10.48 9.95
C LYS A 24 -6.69 -9.62 11.22
N CYS A 25 -6.16 -8.40 11.23
CA CYS A 25 -6.38 -7.45 12.32
C CYS A 25 -7.85 -7.00 12.38
N SER A 26 -8.45 -6.66 11.24
CA SER A 26 -9.85 -6.26 11.16
C SER A 26 -10.80 -7.37 11.66
N LYS A 27 -10.55 -8.64 11.31
CA LYS A 27 -11.32 -9.79 11.80
C LYS A 27 -11.28 -9.96 13.32
N LYS A 28 -10.29 -9.37 14.00
CA LYS A 28 -10.19 -9.31 15.46
C LYS A 28 -10.85 -8.05 16.05
N GLY A 29 -11.61 -7.31 15.26
CA GLY A 29 -12.32 -6.11 15.69
C GLY A 29 -11.47 -4.85 15.80
N GLN A 30 -10.25 -4.85 15.26
CA GLN A 30 -9.39 -3.67 15.28
C GLN A 30 -9.78 -2.68 14.19
N LYS A 31 -9.69 -1.39 14.50
CA LYS A 31 -9.75 -0.31 13.52
C LYS A 31 -8.42 -0.22 12.79
N VAL A 32 -8.43 -0.51 11.49
CA VAL A 32 -7.20 -0.69 10.69
C VAL A 32 -7.12 0.34 9.58
N LEU A 33 -5.91 0.89 9.38
CA LEU A 33 -5.55 1.71 8.22
C LEU A 33 -4.42 1.02 7.46
N ILE A 34 -4.51 1.02 6.12
CA ILE A 34 -3.39 0.71 5.23
C ILE A 34 -2.90 2.01 4.58
N ILE A 35 -1.59 2.22 4.60
CA ILE A 35 -0.93 3.34 3.92
C ILE A 35 -0.04 2.79 2.82
N ASP A 36 -0.16 3.32 1.60
CA ASP A 36 0.70 2.96 0.48
C ASP A 36 0.99 4.17 -0.42
N SER A 37 2.18 4.24 -0.96
CA SER A 37 2.59 5.28 -1.90
C SER A 37 2.01 5.09 -3.31
N ASN A 38 1.53 3.90 -3.62
CA ASN A 38 0.86 3.60 -4.89
C ASN A 38 -0.62 3.99 -4.85
N GLN A 39 -1.23 4.07 -6.04
CA GLN A 39 -2.65 4.40 -6.21
C GLN A 39 -3.60 3.26 -5.84
N ASN A 40 -3.11 2.03 -5.77
CA ASN A 40 -3.91 0.83 -5.56
C ASN A 40 -3.17 -0.21 -4.72
N SER A 41 -3.92 -1.11 -4.10
CA SER A 41 -3.38 -2.32 -3.49
C SER A 41 -2.84 -3.30 -4.55
N GLY A 42 -1.97 -4.21 -4.11
CA GLY A 42 -1.41 -5.28 -4.95
C GLY A 42 0.11 -5.35 -4.95
N GLY A 43 0.78 -4.26 -4.62
CA GLY A 43 2.22 -4.18 -4.58
C GLY A 43 2.86 -4.39 -5.96
N GLN A 44 4.11 -4.84 -5.99
CA GLN A 44 4.84 -5.04 -7.24
C GLN A 44 4.35 -6.26 -8.04
N ILE A 45 3.90 -7.32 -7.36
CA ILE A 45 3.45 -8.56 -8.01
C ILE A 45 2.18 -8.36 -8.83
N TYR A 46 1.26 -7.56 -8.29
CA TYR A 46 -0.04 -7.30 -8.91
C TYR A 46 -0.16 -5.83 -9.35
N ARG A 47 0.91 -5.26 -9.89
CA ARG A 47 0.92 -3.89 -10.39
C ARG A 47 -0.02 -3.77 -11.58
N ALA A 48 -1.02 -2.87 -11.49
CA ALA A 48 -1.88 -2.58 -12.63
C ALA A 48 -1.06 -1.90 -13.73
N PRO A 49 -1.17 -2.36 -14.97
CA PRO A 49 -0.62 -1.63 -16.10
C PRO A 49 -1.36 -0.27 -16.25
N PRO A 50 -0.71 0.75 -16.80
CA PRO A 50 -1.38 2.01 -17.13
C PRO A 50 -2.64 1.76 -17.96
N LYS A 51 -3.70 2.52 -17.72
CA LYS A 51 -5.00 2.35 -18.44
C LYS A 51 -4.86 2.37 -19.96
N SER A 52 -3.85 3.05 -20.49
CA SER A 52 -3.51 3.10 -21.92
C SER A 52 -3.00 1.77 -22.49
N TYR A 53 -2.49 0.86 -21.64
CA TYR A 53 -1.97 -0.44 -22.02
C TYR A 53 -2.96 -1.59 -21.81
N VAL A 54 -4.13 -1.35 -21.23
CA VAL A 54 -5.18 -2.36 -21.02
C VAL A 54 -5.90 -2.65 -22.34
N LYS A 55 -5.14 -3.00 -23.38
CA LYS A 55 -5.67 -3.54 -24.62
C LYS A 55 -5.45 -5.06 -24.67
N LYS A 56 -6.54 -5.80 -24.39
CA LYS A 56 -6.86 -7.15 -24.90
C LYS A 56 -5.94 -8.34 -24.61
N ASN A 57 -5.11 -8.35 -23.56
CA ASN A 57 -4.42 -9.58 -23.14
C ASN A 57 -5.05 -10.12 -21.85
N ASN A 58 -5.52 -11.38 -21.89
CA ASN A 58 -6.22 -12.06 -20.78
C ASN A 58 -5.43 -12.07 -19.46
N LYS A 59 -4.09 -12.05 -19.50
CA LYS A 59 -3.24 -12.06 -18.31
C LYS A 59 -3.32 -10.74 -17.51
N SER A 60 -3.43 -9.60 -18.19
CA SER A 60 -3.60 -8.30 -17.53
C SER A 60 -4.96 -8.15 -16.86
N LEU A 61 -5.97 -8.88 -17.35
CA LEU A 61 -7.29 -8.95 -16.73
C LEU A 61 -7.28 -9.74 -15.42
N GLU A 62 -6.54 -10.86 -15.33
CA GLU A 62 -6.42 -11.64 -14.09
C GLU A 62 -5.68 -10.87 -13.00
N GLU A 63 -4.61 -10.16 -13.34
CA GLU A 63 -3.87 -9.30 -12.42
C GLU A 63 -4.73 -8.13 -11.92
N ASN A 64 -5.50 -7.51 -12.80
CA ASN A 64 -6.47 -6.48 -12.44
C ASN A 64 -7.60 -7.02 -11.55
N LEU A 65 -8.06 -8.24 -11.79
CA LEU A 65 -9.07 -8.89 -10.97
C LEU A 65 -8.58 -9.10 -9.52
N ILE A 66 -7.32 -9.44 -9.31
CA ILE A 66 -6.75 -9.60 -7.95
C ILE A 66 -6.70 -8.27 -7.21
N GLN A 67 -6.32 -7.18 -7.86
CA GLN A 67 -6.35 -5.84 -7.26
C GLN A 67 -7.77 -5.42 -6.89
N ILE A 68 -8.73 -5.65 -7.78
CA ILE A 68 -10.14 -5.38 -7.52
C ILE A 68 -10.61 -6.20 -6.32
N LYS A 69 -10.30 -7.50 -6.28
CA LYS A 69 -10.63 -8.36 -5.13
C LYS A 69 -10.01 -7.86 -3.82
N PHE A 70 -8.76 -7.39 -3.84
CA PHE A 70 -8.14 -6.81 -2.65
C PHE A 70 -8.90 -5.56 -2.18
N SER A 71 -9.20 -4.64 -3.08
CA SER A 71 -9.94 -3.42 -2.77
C SER A 71 -11.34 -3.72 -2.22
N GLU A 72 -12.05 -4.67 -2.81
CA GLU A 72 -13.35 -5.12 -2.34
C GLU A 72 -13.29 -5.77 -0.96
N HIS A 73 -12.28 -6.62 -0.73
CA HIS A 73 -12.08 -7.26 0.57
C HIS A 73 -11.76 -6.23 1.67
N LEU A 74 -10.95 -5.23 1.36
CA LEU A 74 -10.63 -4.16 2.31
C LEU A 74 -11.88 -3.36 2.66
N LYS A 75 -12.67 -2.94 1.69
CA LYS A 75 -13.94 -2.23 1.89
C LYS A 75 -14.94 -3.06 2.70
N LYS A 76 -15.11 -4.34 2.36
CA LYS A 76 -16.04 -5.26 3.02
C LYS A 76 -15.71 -5.48 4.50
N ASN A 77 -14.45 -5.32 4.88
CA ASN A 77 -13.98 -5.47 6.26
C ASN A 77 -13.76 -4.12 6.96
N ASN A 78 -14.29 -3.01 6.42
CA ASN A 78 -14.18 -1.66 6.98
C ASN A 78 -12.73 -1.24 7.29
N ILE A 79 -11.80 -1.58 6.38
CA ILE A 79 -10.40 -1.18 6.48
C ILE A 79 -10.23 0.13 5.72
N ASP A 80 -9.74 1.14 6.41
CA ASP A 80 -9.42 2.42 5.81
C ASP A 80 -8.15 2.31 4.97
N THR A 81 -8.08 3.05 3.86
CA THR A 81 -6.93 3.07 2.97
C THR A 81 -6.48 4.48 2.67
N ALA A 82 -5.17 4.73 2.78
CA ALA A 82 -4.51 5.97 2.41
C ALA A 82 -3.52 5.67 1.27
N TYR A 83 -4.03 5.66 0.04
CA TYR A 83 -3.20 5.53 -1.17
C TYR A 83 -2.59 6.88 -1.57
N ASN A 84 -1.53 6.85 -2.38
CA ASN A 84 -0.73 8.03 -2.75
C ASN A 84 -0.14 8.76 -1.54
N HIS A 85 0.10 8.06 -0.44
CA HIS A 85 0.71 8.62 0.75
C HIS A 85 2.08 8.00 0.98
N THR A 86 3.13 8.81 0.94
CA THR A 86 4.49 8.37 1.25
C THR A 86 4.77 8.58 2.72
N VAL A 87 5.10 7.50 3.43
CA VAL A 87 5.58 7.57 4.81
C VAL A 87 7.02 8.05 4.80
N TRP A 88 7.31 9.13 5.50
CA TRP A 88 8.66 9.68 5.60
C TRP A 88 9.22 9.65 7.02
N GLN A 89 8.38 9.51 8.03
CA GLN A 89 8.83 9.44 9.42
C GLN A 89 7.88 8.57 10.25
N VAL A 90 8.46 7.79 11.15
CA VAL A 90 7.76 7.11 12.24
C VAL A 90 8.44 7.51 13.54
N SER A 91 7.68 8.08 14.47
CA SER A 91 8.13 8.56 15.76
C SER A 91 7.67 7.63 16.90
N PRO A 92 8.29 7.73 18.10
CA PRO A 92 7.86 6.95 19.26
C PRO A 92 6.36 7.09 19.55
N GLY A 93 5.73 5.99 19.98
CA GLY A 93 4.27 5.91 20.14
C GLY A 93 3.54 5.70 18.82
N PHE A 94 4.24 5.21 17.79
CA PHE A 94 3.73 4.95 16.44
C PHE A 94 2.94 6.14 15.88
N LYS A 95 3.56 7.31 15.90
CA LYS A 95 3.13 8.47 15.13
C LYS A 95 3.74 8.37 13.74
N ILE A 96 2.91 8.24 12.73
CA ILE A 96 3.31 8.04 11.34
C ILE A 96 3.03 9.32 10.57
N ASN A 97 4.07 9.93 10.03
CA ASN A 97 3.94 11.11 9.17
C ASN A 97 4.02 10.70 7.71
N THR A 98 3.02 11.12 6.97
CA THR A 98 2.91 10.91 5.53
C THR A 98 2.79 12.23 4.80
N PHE A 99 3.17 12.23 3.53
CA PHE A 99 2.86 13.33 2.62
C PHE A 99 2.24 12.83 1.33
N ASN A 100 1.42 13.67 0.72
CA ASN A 100 0.87 13.53 -0.62
C ASN A 100 0.79 14.91 -1.29
N GLU A 101 0.13 15.01 -2.43
CA GLU A 101 -0.05 16.29 -3.14
C GLU A 101 -0.85 17.33 -2.34
N GLU A 102 -1.68 16.90 -1.40
CA GLU A 102 -2.52 17.77 -0.55
C GLU A 102 -1.78 18.26 0.71
N GLY A 103 -0.65 17.65 1.06
CA GLY A 103 0.17 18.06 2.18
C GLY A 103 0.60 16.92 3.12
N VAL A 104 0.92 17.29 4.36
CA VAL A 104 1.40 16.38 5.40
C VAL A 104 0.26 15.98 6.33
N ILE A 105 0.19 14.69 6.65
CA ILE A 105 -0.80 14.12 7.58
C ILE A 105 -0.07 13.31 8.63
N GLU A 106 -0.41 13.53 9.91
CA GLU A 106 0.01 12.69 11.03
C GLU A 106 -1.09 11.68 11.39
N TRP A 107 -0.70 10.42 11.48
CA TRP A 107 -1.52 9.31 11.92
C TRP A 107 -0.96 8.75 13.22
N SER A 108 -1.80 8.19 14.08
CA SER A 108 -1.34 7.48 15.27
C SER A 108 -1.96 6.09 15.38
N ALA A 109 -1.19 5.14 15.91
CA ALA A 109 -1.64 3.78 16.10
C ALA A 109 -1.13 3.18 17.42
N LYS A 110 -1.84 2.15 17.91
CA LYS A 110 -1.35 1.33 19.01
C LYS A 110 -0.36 0.26 18.53
N ASN A 111 -0.52 -0.19 17.28
CA ASN A 111 0.32 -1.20 16.65
C ASN A 111 0.71 -0.75 15.24
N LEU A 112 1.93 -1.09 14.83
CA LEU A 112 2.43 -0.82 13.50
C LEU A 112 2.92 -2.11 12.85
N ILE A 113 2.46 -2.36 11.61
CA ILE A 113 2.94 -3.45 10.77
C ILE A 113 3.62 -2.85 9.55
N VAL A 114 4.89 -3.21 9.35
CA VAL A 114 5.67 -2.77 8.19
C VAL A 114 5.68 -3.90 7.16
N ALA A 115 5.05 -3.67 6.01
CA ALA A 115 4.89 -4.62 4.92
C ALA A 115 5.26 -3.97 3.58
N THR A 116 6.33 -3.18 3.58
CA THR A 116 6.76 -2.35 2.45
C THR A 116 7.33 -3.14 1.27
N GLY A 117 7.58 -4.44 1.46
CA GLY A 117 8.16 -5.28 0.43
C GLY A 117 9.63 -4.95 0.16
N THR A 118 10.02 -5.16 -1.09
CA THR A 118 11.39 -4.91 -1.57
C THR A 118 11.34 -4.16 -2.88
N TYR A 119 12.43 -3.52 -3.23
CA TYR A 119 12.67 -2.98 -4.57
C TYR A 119 13.99 -3.52 -5.13
N GLU A 120 14.08 -3.60 -6.45
CA GLU A 120 15.30 -4.04 -7.11
C GLU A 120 16.38 -2.95 -7.01
N LYS A 121 17.53 -3.31 -6.45
CA LYS A 121 18.71 -2.46 -6.47
C LYS A 121 19.55 -2.84 -7.69
N ILE A 122 19.50 -2.04 -8.72
CA ILE A 122 20.33 -2.21 -9.90
C ILE A 122 21.76 -1.79 -9.54
N ILE A 123 22.70 -2.73 -9.67
CA ILE A 123 24.12 -2.45 -9.55
C ILE A 123 24.65 -2.17 -10.97
N PRO A 124 25.10 -0.95 -11.28
CA PRO A 124 25.62 -0.64 -12.60
C PRO A 124 26.86 -1.46 -12.90
N PHE A 125 26.91 -2.07 -14.08
CA PHE A 125 28.08 -2.75 -14.65
C PHE A 125 28.17 -2.39 -16.13
N GLU A 126 29.33 -2.60 -16.72
CA GLU A 126 29.56 -2.26 -18.14
C GLU A 126 28.54 -2.97 -19.04
N GLY A 127 27.82 -2.21 -19.87
CA GLY A 127 26.80 -2.75 -20.77
C GLY A 127 25.40 -2.97 -20.17
N TRP A 128 25.14 -2.66 -18.90
CA TRP A 128 23.84 -2.90 -18.25
C TRP A 128 22.66 -2.11 -18.87
N THR A 129 22.94 -1.04 -19.62
CA THR A 129 21.94 -0.27 -20.36
C THR A 129 21.81 -0.67 -21.82
N THR A 130 22.59 -1.64 -22.30
CA THR A 130 22.56 -2.09 -23.68
C THR A 130 21.28 -2.89 -23.93
N PRO A 131 20.44 -2.52 -24.94
CA PRO A 131 19.28 -3.32 -25.31
C PRO A 131 19.70 -4.71 -25.73
N GLY A 132 19.04 -5.72 -25.17
CA GLY A 132 19.27 -7.13 -25.51
C GLY A 132 18.35 -7.61 -26.62
#